data_d82aab68e17739abdc496a8aaa53eb7b
#
_entry.id   d82aab68e17739abdc496a8aaa53eb7b
#
_cell.length_a   1.000
_cell.length_b   1.000
_cell.length_c   1.000
_cell.angle_alpha   90.00
_cell.angle_beta   90.00
_cell.angle_gamma   90.00
#
_symmetry.space_group_name_H-M   'P 1'
#
loop_
_entity.id
_entity.type
_entity.pdbx_description
1 polymer ?
#
loop_
_entity_poly.entity_id
_entity_poly.type
_entity_poly.pdbx_seq_one_letter_code
_entity_poly.pdbx_strand_id
1 'polypeptide(L)'
;MREAVIVSTARTPIGVAFKGALNNIKSPTMMGHAIEHAVKRAGVDPGLIEDVVIGSVLTAGTAGMNVARLSALAAGLPNTAAGQTIDRQCSSGLMAIATAAKQIIVDGQNVAVAGGQENISALQNAYLKWAGDEKDPNVIAQSEHAYMPMLMTAENVARTYKISRDAQDEYAALSQGRTARAQAAGAFDEELVAITAIKRVKNRETGEETLEEVTLSKDEGNRPGTTAETLGALSPVVEGGVITAGNASQLSDGASACVLMESKMAEQQGLTPLGIYRGMAVAGNAPEEMGVGPIFAIPKLLKNADLCIDDIGLWELNEAFACQVLYCRDHLGIDPEIYNVNGGAISIGHPYGMTGARQVGHALLEGKRRGVKYVVTSMCVGGGMGAAALFEIA
;
A
#
# COMPACT_ATOMS: atom_id res chain seq x y z
N MET A 1 -1.91 -10.80 -28.40
CA MET A 1 -0.89 -10.63 -27.34
C MET A 1 -1.56 -11.11 -26.06
N ARG A 2 -0.83 -11.75 -25.12
CA ARG A 2 -1.41 -12.10 -23.81
C ARG A 2 -1.67 -10.82 -23.02
N GLU A 3 -2.74 -10.79 -22.26
CA GLU A 3 -3.07 -9.71 -21.33
C GLU A 3 -3.25 -10.29 -19.93
N ALA A 4 -2.85 -9.54 -18.91
CA ALA A 4 -3.08 -9.89 -17.51
C ALA A 4 -4.25 -9.08 -16.96
N VAL A 5 -5.26 -9.77 -16.47
CA VAL A 5 -6.45 -9.17 -15.84
C VAL A 5 -6.48 -9.48 -14.34
N ILE A 6 -7.03 -8.58 -13.56
CA ILE A 6 -7.30 -8.79 -12.14
C ILE A 6 -8.75 -9.21 -12.00
N VAL A 7 -8.99 -10.40 -11.46
CA VAL A 7 -10.33 -10.98 -11.34
C VAL A 7 -10.91 -10.87 -9.94
N SER A 8 -10.07 -10.66 -8.93
CA SER A 8 -10.54 -10.43 -7.56
C SER A 8 -9.52 -9.64 -6.74
N THR A 9 -10.01 -9.07 -5.64
CA THR A 9 -9.20 -8.46 -4.57
C THR A 9 -9.79 -8.81 -3.21
N ALA A 10 -8.92 -8.94 -2.21
CA ALA A 10 -9.29 -9.05 -0.81
C ALA A 10 -8.19 -8.47 0.08
N ARG A 11 -8.56 -7.84 1.19
CA ARG A 11 -7.62 -7.35 2.17
C ARG A 11 -8.10 -7.53 3.59
N THR A 12 -7.18 -7.65 4.52
CA THR A 12 -7.52 -7.43 5.92
C THR A 12 -7.91 -5.98 6.13
N PRO A 13 -8.71 -5.66 7.14
CA PRO A 13 -8.68 -4.31 7.68
C PRO A 13 -7.26 -3.96 8.17
N ILE A 14 -6.93 -2.69 8.17
CA ILE A 14 -5.63 -2.19 8.63
C ILE A 14 -5.69 -1.97 10.14
N GLY A 15 -4.80 -2.63 10.86
CA GLY A 15 -4.63 -2.48 12.30
C GLY A 15 -3.60 -1.41 12.65
N VAL A 16 -3.83 -0.64 13.72
CA VAL A 16 -2.84 0.32 14.24
C VAL A 16 -1.65 -0.44 14.83
N ALA A 17 -0.44 -0.16 14.36
CA ALA A 17 0.75 -0.86 14.84
C ALA A 17 0.93 -0.76 16.37
N PHE A 18 1.52 -1.78 16.96
CA PHE A 18 1.87 -1.97 18.37
C PHE A 18 0.70 -2.08 19.36
N LYS A 19 -0.45 -1.50 19.07
CA LYS A 19 -1.60 -1.44 19.99
C LYS A 19 -2.94 -1.84 19.40
N GLY A 20 -3.02 -2.01 18.07
CA GLY A 20 -4.22 -2.43 17.36
C GLY A 20 -4.47 -3.94 17.41
N ALA A 21 -5.54 -4.38 16.76
CA ALA A 21 -6.00 -5.77 16.79
C ALA A 21 -4.97 -6.78 16.22
N LEU A 22 -4.14 -6.35 15.25
CA LEU A 22 -3.19 -7.21 14.55
C LEU A 22 -1.78 -7.23 15.17
N ASN A 23 -1.56 -6.59 16.31
CA ASN A 23 -0.23 -6.37 16.90
C ASN A 23 0.56 -7.62 17.32
N ASN A 24 -0.05 -8.81 17.28
CA ASN A 24 0.61 -10.07 17.64
C ASN A 24 0.42 -11.17 16.58
N ILE A 25 -0.21 -10.84 15.44
CA ILE A 25 -0.41 -11.80 14.34
C ILE A 25 0.93 -12.15 13.66
N LYS A 26 1.02 -13.35 13.07
CA LYS A 26 2.17 -13.73 12.25
C LYS A 26 1.96 -13.33 10.79
N SER A 27 3.01 -12.87 10.12
CA SER A 27 2.95 -12.40 8.72
C SER A 27 2.37 -13.43 7.76
N PRO A 28 2.77 -14.72 7.78
CA PRO A 28 2.17 -15.72 6.90
C PRO A 28 0.68 -15.94 7.15
N THR A 29 0.23 -15.90 8.40
CA THR A 29 -1.19 -16.05 8.77
C THR A 29 -2.01 -14.86 8.24
N MET A 30 -1.52 -13.63 8.45
CA MET A 30 -2.18 -12.41 8.01
C MET A 30 -2.28 -12.34 6.48
N MET A 31 -1.17 -12.61 5.78
CA MET A 31 -1.15 -12.60 4.32
C MET A 31 -1.90 -13.80 3.73
N GLY A 32 -1.79 -14.98 4.33
CA GLY A 32 -2.54 -16.19 3.94
C GLY A 32 -4.04 -15.99 3.99
N HIS A 33 -4.54 -15.27 5.00
CA HIS A 33 -5.95 -14.91 5.09
C HIS A 33 -6.41 -14.05 3.89
N ALA A 34 -5.64 -13.04 3.50
CA ALA A 34 -5.96 -12.23 2.33
C ALA A 34 -5.92 -13.05 1.02
N ILE A 35 -4.93 -13.94 0.87
CA ILE A 35 -4.80 -14.84 -0.30
C ILE A 35 -6.01 -15.77 -0.39
N GLU A 36 -6.33 -16.49 0.69
CA GLU A 36 -7.47 -17.42 0.74
C GLU A 36 -8.76 -16.75 0.27
N HIS A 37 -9.04 -15.56 0.81
CA HIS A 37 -10.26 -14.84 0.47
C HIS A 37 -10.24 -14.24 -0.94
N ALA A 38 -9.10 -13.81 -1.46
CA ALA A 38 -8.99 -13.35 -2.84
C ALA A 38 -9.26 -14.51 -3.81
N VAL A 39 -8.66 -15.68 -3.56
CA VAL A 39 -8.89 -16.90 -4.37
C VAL A 39 -10.35 -17.37 -4.29
N LYS A 40 -10.93 -17.38 -3.11
CA LYS A 40 -12.35 -17.74 -2.92
C LYS A 40 -13.28 -16.78 -3.67
N ARG A 41 -13.02 -15.47 -3.63
CA ARG A 41 -13.81 -14.46 -4.37
C ARG A 41 -13.66 -14.61 -5.88
N ALA A 42 -12.48 -14.98 -6.35
CA ALA A 42 -12.24 -15.24 -7.77
C ALA A 42 -13.03 -16.46 -8.27
N GLY A 43 -13.36 -17.41 -7.40
CA GLY A 43 -13.96 -18.69 -7.79
C GLY A 43 -13.02 -19.58 -8.60
N VAL A 44 -11.72 -19.35 -8.50
CA VAL A 44 -10.68 -20.07 -9.23
C VAL A 44 -10.25 -21.30 -8.43
N ASP A 45 -10.03 -22.43 -9.14
CA ASP A 45 -9.45 -23.62 -8.52
C ASP A 45 -8.03 -23.29 -8.00
N PRO A 46 -7.77 -23.46 -6.68
CA PRO A 46 -6.43 -23.23 -6.12
C PRO A 46 -5.31 -24.02 -6.82
N GLY A 47 -5.64 -25.15 -7.44
CA GLY A 47 -4.70 -25.96 -8.23
C GLY A 47 -4.16 -25.29 -9.48
N LEU A 48 -4.82 -24.25 -9.97
CA LEU A 48 -4.39 -23.47 -11.13
C LEU A 48 -3.39 -22.36 -10.80
N ILE A 49 -3.20 -22.05 -9.51
CA ILE A 49 -2.28 -20.98 -9.10
C ILE A 49 -0.84 -21.47 -9.23
N GLU A 50 -0.09 -20.85 -10.11
CA GLU A 50 1.30 -21.22 -10.43
C GLU A 50 2.29 -20.50 -9.51
N ASP A 51 2.04 -19.22 -9.18
CA ASP A 51 2.94 -18.41 -8.36
C ASP A 51 2.19 -17.45 -7.44
N VAL A 52 2.84 -17.10 -6.32
CA VAL A 52 2.39 -16.15 -5.33
C VAL A 52 3.46 -15.08 -5.14
N VAL A 53 3.23 -13.86 -5.60
CA VAL A 53 4.20 -12.75 -5.56
C VAL A 53 3.77 -11.75 -4.50
N ILE A 54 4.54 -11.62 -3.42
CA ILE A 54 4.18 -10.78 -2.26
C ILE A 54 5.23 -9.70 -2.01
N GLY A 55 4.75 -8.45 -1.95
CA GLY A 55 5.54 -7.32 -1.49
C GLY A 55 5.67 -7.29 0.03
N SER A 56 6.90 -7.13 0.53
CA SER A 56 7.20 -6.97 1.95
C SER A 56 8.52 -6.24 2.11
N VAL A 57 8.59 -5.30 3.03
CA VAL A 57 9.78 -4.46 3.27
C VAL A 57 10.60 -5.01 4.44
N LEU A 58 9.97 -5.31 5.54
CA LEU A 58 10.62 -5.82 6.75
C LEU A 58 10.76 -7.35 6.66
N THR A 59 11.63 -7.81 5.77
CA THR A 59 11.80 -9.22 5.42
C THR A 59 12.63 -10.02 6.42
N ALA A 60 12.30 -9.92 7.71
CA ALA A 60 12.96 -10.61 8.81
C ALA A 60 11.94 -11.31 9.73
N GLY A 61 12.38 -12.05 10.72
CA GLY A 61 11.55 -12.69 11.73
C GLY A 61 10.36 -13.44 11.10
N THR A 62 9.12 -13.05 11.46
CA THR A 62 7.89 -13.70 10.95
C THR A 62 7.66 -13.47 9.45
N ALA A 63 8.25 -12.43 8.85
CA ALA A 63 8.21 -12.15 7.41
C ALA A 63 9.46 -12.61 6.64
N GLY A 64 10.38 -13.31 7.31
CA GLY A 64 11.58 -13.89 6.70
C GLY A 64 11.29 -15.16 5.90
N MET A 65 12.35 -15.78 5.36
CA MET A 65 12.33 -17.08 4.70
C MET A 65 11.31 -17.17 3.54
N ASN A 66 11.23 -16.12 2.71
CA ASN A 66 10.27 -16.01 1.61
C ASN A 66 8.80 -16.06 2.10
N VAL A 67 8.36 -14.94 2.68
CA VAL A 67 7.00 -14.81 3.24
C VAL A 67 5.91 -15.11 2.21
N ALA A 68 6.15 -14.91 0.92
CA ALA A 68 5.19 -15.25 -0.14
C ALA A 68 4.89 -16.75 -0.15
N ARG A 69 5.94 -17.59 -0.16
CA ARG A 69 5.75 -19.04 -0.12
C ARG A 69 5.09 -19.50 1.18
N LEU A 70 5.52 -18.96 2.31
CA LEU A 70 4.93 -19.31 3.61
C LEU A 70 3.44 -18.90 3.69
N SER A 71 3.09 -17.77 3.08
CA SER A 71 1.70 -17.28 3.02
C SER A 71 0.84 -18.12 2.08
N ALA A 72 1.37 -18.60 0.96
CA ALA A 72 0.71 -19.54 0.07
C ALA A 72 0.32 -20.82 0.81
N LEU A 73 1.25 -21.38 1.59
CA LEU A 73 1.02 -22.55 2.42
C LEU A 73 0.01 -22.27 3.54
N ALA A 74 0.11 -21.12 4.19
CA ALA A 74 -0.83 -20.70 5.24
C ALA A 74 -2.26 -20.48 4.71
N ALA A 75 -2.40 -20.09 3.43
CA ALA A 75 -3.68 -19.98 2.72
C ALA A 75 -4.25 -21.33 2.28
N GLY A 76 -3.54 -22.44 2.50
CA GLY A 76 -3.95 -23.76 2.06
C GLY A 76 -3.80 -24.01 0.56
N LEU A 77 -3.01 -23.20 -0.15
CA LEU A 77 -2.69 -23.46 -1.57
C LEU A 77 -1.86 -24.75 -1.70
N PRO A 78 -2.00 -25.47 -2.82
CA PRO A 78 -1.26 -26.71 -3.05
C PRO A 78 0.26 -26.46 -3.12
N ASN A 79 1.05 -27.50 -2.85
CA ASN A 79 2.51 -27.43 -2.89
C ASN A 79 3.08 -27.08 -4.28
N THR A 80 2.28 -27.15 -5.32
CA THR A 80 2.63 -26.77 -6.69
C THR A 80 2.73 -25.26 -6.89
N ALA A 81 2.05 -24.43 -6.06
CA ALA A 81 2.15 -22.98 -6.15
C ALA A 81 3.52 -22.52 -5.64
N ALA A 82 4.31 -21.86 -6.47
CA ALA A 82 5.60 -21.27 -6.09
C ALA A 82 5.39 -20.01 -5.22
N GLY A 83 6.47 -19.31 -4.86
CA GLY A 83 6.36 -18.07 -4.14
C GLY A 83 7.58 -17.18 -4.30
N GLN A 84 7.37 -15.88 -4.47
CA GLN A 84 8.41 -14.87 -4.56
C GLN A 84 8.10 -13.67 -3.68
N THR A 85 9.05 -13.28 -2.84
CA THR A 85 8.97 -12.05 -2.04
C THR A 85 9.73 -10.93 -2.75
N ILE A 86 9.11 -9.75 -2.85
CA ILE A 86 9.69 -8.56 -3.51
C ILE A 86 9.75 -7.41 -2.52
N ASP A 87 10.89 -6.71 -2.51
CA ASP A 87 11.06 -5.43 -1.84
C ASP A 87 11.33 -4.32 -2.87
N ARG A 88 10.49 -3.32 -2.88
CA ARG A 88 10.69 -1.98 -3.42
C ARG A 88 10.06 -0.97 -2.46
N GLN A 89 10.43 -1.09 -1.19
CA GLN A 89 9.92 -0.25 -0.11
C GLN A 89 8.38 -0.07 -0.21
N CYS A 90 7.85 1.15 -0.04
CA CYS A 90 6.42 1.43 -0.05
C CYS A 90 5.66 0.92 -1.29
N SER A 91 6.34 0.66 -2.42
CA SER A 91 5.72 0.16 -3.66
C SER A 91 5.78 -1.35 -3.82
N SER A 92 6.24 -2.10 -2.82
CA SER A 92 6.44 -3.55 -2.93
C SER A 92 5.19 -4.31 -3.37
N GLY A 93 4.01 -3.98 -2.84
CA GLY A 93 2.74 -4.59 -3.24
C GLY A 93 2.31 -4.24 -4.67
N LEU A 94 2.54 -2.99 -5.10
CA LEU A 94 2.30 -2.58 -6.48
C LEU A 94 3.26 -3.28 -7.45
N MET A 95 4.54 -3.39 -7.04
CA MET A 95 5.57 -4.09 -7.81
C MET A 95 5.24 -5.59 -7.93
N ALA A 96 4.71 -6.21 -6.87
CA ALA A 96 4.28 -7.61 -6.88
C ALA A 96 3.19 -7.85 -7.93
N ILE A 97 2.16 -7.00 -7.98
CA ILE A 97 1.11 -7.07 -9.00
C ILE A 97 1.69 -6.89 -10.41
N ALA A 98 2.55 -5.90 -10.61
CA ALA A 98 3.19 -5.67 -11.91
C ALA A 98 4.11 -6.83 -12.33
N THR A 99 4.77 -7.50 -11.39
CA THR A 99 5.63 -8.68 -11.66
C THR A 99 4.78 -9.86 -12.08
N ALA A 100 3.73 -10.21 -11.32
CA ALA A 100 2.81 -11.28 -11.69
C ALA A 100 2.12 -11.02 -13.05
N ALA A 101 1.71 -9.77 -13.32
CA ALA A 101 1.17 -9.42 -14.63
C ALA A 101 2.18 -9.67 -15.77
N LYS A 102 3.46 -9.32 -15.58
CA LYS A 102 4.52 -9.58 -16.56
C LYS A 102 4.81 -11.07 -16.73
N GLN A 103 4.81 -11.86 -15.65
CA GLN A 103 4.93 -13.31 -15.72
C GLN A 103 3.79 -13.92 -16.56
N ILE A 104 2.55 -13.42 -16.43
CA ILE A 104 1.42 -13.82 -17.25
C ILE A 104 1.63 -13.44 -18.72
N ILE A 105 2.05 -12.20 -18.98
CA ILE A 105 2.17 -11.66 -20.34
C ILE A 105 3.37 -12.25 -21.08
N VAL A 106 4.52 -12.39 -20.41
CA VAL A 106 5.82 -12.71 -21.05
C VAL A 106 6.21 -14.16 -20.82
N ASP A 107 6.09 -14.66 -19.58
CA ASP A 107 6.60 -15.99 -19.19
C ASP A 107 5.56 -17.11 -19.38
N GLY A 108 4.32 -16.75 -19.75
CA GLY A 108 3.29 -17.73 -20.11
C GLY A 108 2.50 -18.31 -18.94
N GLN A 109 2.68 -17.80 -17.71
CA GLN A 109 1.81 -18.19 -16.58
C GLN A 109 0.35 -17.86 -16.87
N ASN A 110 -0.58 -18.62 -16.30
CA ASN A 110 -2.00 -18.42 -16.52
C ASN A 110 -2.71 -17.80 -15.32
N VAL A 111 -2.35 -18.22 -14.12
CA VAL A 111 -2.96 -17.72 -12.86
C VAL A 111 -1.86 -17.47 -11.84
N ALA A 112 -1.87 -16.28 -11.26
CA ALA A 112 -0.99 -15.91 -10.17
C ALA A 112 -1.76 -15.14 -9.09
N VAL A 113 -1.30 -15.23 -7.85
CA VAL A 113 -1.73 -14.33 -6.76
C VAL A 113 -0.64 -13.30 -6.54
N ALA A 114 -0.99 -12.03 -6.48
CA ALA A 114 -0.05 -10.98 -6.16
C ALA A 114 -0.62 -10.05 -5.10
N GLY A 115 0.24 -9.56 -4.23
CA GLY A 115 -0.22 -8.70 -3.15
C GLY A 115 0.91 -8.15 -2.31
N GLY A 116 0.59 -7.82 -1.06
CA GLY A 116 1.58 -7.35 -0.13
C GLY A 116 1.09 -7.36 1.31
N GLN A 117 2.03 -7.38 2.21
CA GLN A 117 1.80 -7.32 3.65
C GLN A 117 2.86 -6.47 4.34
N GLU A 118 2.54 -5.97 5.53
CA GLU A 118 3.54 -5.50 6.46
C GLU A 118 3.12 -5.78 7.90
N ASN A 119 4.06 -6.21 8.71
CA ASN A 119 3.87 -6.43 10.13
C ASN A 119 4.83 -5.51 10.92
N ILE A 120 4.43 -4.26 11.00
CA ILE A 120 5.18 -3.19 11.69
C ILE A 120 5.34 -3.53 13.16
N SER A 121 4.27 -4.02 13.80
CA SER A 121 4.23 -4.36 15.21
C SER A 121 5.30 -5.37 15.61
N ALA A 122 5.53 -6.38 14.78
CA ALA A 122 6.47 -7.44 15.11
C ALA A 122 7.93 -7.09 14.77
N LEU A 123 8.16 -6.23 13.77
CA LEU A 123 9.45 -6.18 13.10
C LEU A 123 10.13 -4.81 13.12
N GLN A 124 9.38 -3.70 13.01
CA GLN A 124 9.97 -2.42 12.65
C GLN A 124 11.07 -1.95 13.60
N ASN A 125 10.84 -1.98 14.90
CA ASN A 125 11.80 -1.44 15.86
C ASN A 125 13.14 -2.22 15.85
N ALA A 126 13.07 -3.55 15.80
CA ALA A 126 14.26 -4.40 15.75
C ALA A 126 14.98 -4.28 14.39
N TYR A 127 14.21 -4.28 13.28
CA TYR A 127 14.75 -4.18 11.94
C TYR A 127 15.44 -2.84 11.69
N LEU A 128 14.81 -1.72 12.03
CA LEU A 128 15.38 -0.39 11.82
C LEU A 128 16.63 -0.15 12.69
N LYS A 129 16.65 -0.69 13.92
CA LYS A 129 17.84 -0.64 14.75
C LYS A 129 18.99 -1.41 14.08
N TRP A 130 18.74 -2.66 13.68
CA TRP A 130 19.73 -3.50 13.02
C TRP A 130 20.23 -2.86 11.72
N ALA A 131 19.34 -2.43 10.83
CA ALA A 131 19.71 -1.75 9.59
C ALA A 131 20.48 -0.44 9.84
N GLY A 132 20.17 0.27 10.93
CA GLY A 132 20.87 1.48 11.35
C GLY A 132 22.32 1.22 11.80
N ASP A 133 22.55 0.07 12.43
CA ASP A 133 23.88 -0.36 12.90
C ASP A 133 24.76 -0.85 11.71
N GLU A 134 24.15 -1.27 10.59
CA GLU A 134 24.80 -1.88 9.42
C GLU A 134 24.89 -0.94 8.20
N LYS A 135 24.93 0.38 8.42
CA LYS A 135 25.06 1.35 7.32
C LYS A 135 26.40 1.23 6.61
N ASP A 136 26.36 1.07 5.29
CA ASP A 136 27.57 0.96 4.46
C ASP A 136 28.24 2.33 4.26
N PRO A 137 29.50 2.51 4.69
CA PRO A 137 30.21 3.77 4.52
C PRO A 137 30.45 4.14 3.05
N ASN A 138 30.52 3.18 2.12
CA ASN A 138 30.65 3.49 0.70
C ASN A 138 29.37 4.12 0.14
N VAL A 139 28.21 3.64 0.59
CA VAL A 139 26.92 4.26 0.21
C VAL A 139 26.86 5.69 0.74
N ILE A 140 27.26 5.91 2.00
CA ILE A 140 27.28 7.27 2.61
C ILE A 140 28.24 8.19 1.85
N ALA A 141 29.41 7.69 1.44
CA ALA A 141 30.38 8.47 0.69
C ALA A 141 29.88 8.90 -0.70
N GLN A 142 29.03 8.09 -1.34
CA GLN A 142 28.42 8.40 -2.65
C GLN A 142 27.14 9.20 -2.54
N SER A 143 26.38 9.01 -1.47
CA SER A 143 25.08 9.65 -1.23
C SER A 143 24.88 9.84 0.28
N GLU A 144 25.23 11.02 0.78
CA GLU A 144 25.15 11.39 2.19
C GLU A 144 23.77 11.10 2.80
N HIS A 145 22.71 11.29 2.01
CA HIS A 145 21.34 11.21 2.46
C HIS A 145 20.65 9.84 2.20
N ALA A 146 21.40 8.83 1.70
CA ALA A 146 20.83 7.53 1.35
C ALA A 146 20.07 6.84 2.52
N TYR A 147 20.50 7.07 3.75
CA TYR A 147 19.89 6.52 4.96
C TYR A 147 19.07 7.56 5.76
N MET A 148 18.67 8.67 5.13
CA MET A 148 17.90 9.71 5.80
C MET A 148 16.55 9.16 6.30
N PRO A 149 16.16 9.41 7.56
CA PRO A 149 14.85 9.02 8.08
C PRO A 149 13.72 9.68 7.30
N MET A 150 12.62 8.96 7.08
CA MET A 150 11.48 9.41 6.27
C MET A 150 10.84 10.71 6.76
N LEU A 151 10.80 10.93 8.09
CA LEU A 151 10.34 12.19 8.67
C LEU A 151 11.21 13.38 8.23
N MET A 152 12.54 13.20 8.17
CA MET A 152 13.46 14.25 7.72
C MET A 152 13.31 14.53 6.22
N THR A 153 13.06 13.50 5.40
CA THR A 153 12.77 13.72 3.98
C THR A 153 11.46 14.49 3.78
N ALA A 154 10.44 14.25 4.61
CA ALA A 154 9.18 14.99 4.57
C ALA A 154 9.37 16.46 4.98
N GLU A 155 10.15 16.75 6.04
CA GLU A 155 10.50 18.13 6.41
C GLU A 155 11.26 18.83 5.29
N ASN A 156 12.17 18.13 4.58
CA ASN A 156 12.86 18.68 3.43
C ASN A 156 11.89 19.05 2.29
N VAL A 157 10.97 18.16 1.95
CA VAL A 157 9.94 18.41 0.94
C VAL A 157 9.09 19.63 1.33
N ALA A 158 8.57 19.65 2.56
CA ALA A 158 7.76 20.77 3.04
C ALA A 158 8.50 22.10 2.95
N ARG A 159 9.78 22.15 3.36
CA ARG A 159 10.63 23.33 3.32
C ARG A 159 10.98 23.75 1.87
N THR A 160 11.46 22.81 1.05
CA THR A 160 11.93 23.07 -0.31
C THR A 160 10.81 23.59 -1.21
N TYR A 161 9.64 22.95 -1.11
CA TYR A 161 8.48 23.28 -1.93
C TYR A 161 7.47 24.20 -1.24
N LYS A 162 7.81 24.71 -0.05
CA LYS A 162 7.03 25.71 0.70
C LYS A 162 5.59 25.25 1.01
N ILE A 163 5.42 23.99 1.37
CA ILE A 163 4.11 23.46 1.77
C ILE A 163 3.90 23.78 3.26
N SER A 164 2.97 24.70 3.54
CA SER A 164 2.72 25.16 4.91
C SER A 164 2.14 24.08 5.81
N ARG A 165 2.28 24.27 7.11
CA ARG A 165 1.65 23.40 8.14
C ARG A 165 0.12 23.38 7.98
N ASP A 166 -0.48 24.55 7.77
CA ASP A 166 -1.94 24.69 7.64
C ASP A 166 -2.48 23.90 6.44
N ALA A 167 -1.84 24.01 5.26
CA ALA A 167 -2.23 23.24 4.09
C ALA A 167 -2.12 21.72 4.31
N GLN A 168 -1.09 21.27 5.05
CA GLN A 168 -0.94 19.86 5.40
C GLN A 168 -2.04 19.37 6.34
N ASP A 169 -2.39 20.16 7.35
CA ASP A 169 -3.44 19.82 8.32
C ASP A 169 -4.84 19.86 7.67
N GLU A 170 -5.10 20.81 6.76
CA GLU A 170 -6.34 20.85 5.96
C GLU A 170 -6.48 19.59 5.10
N TYR A 171 -5.41 19.17 4.42
CA TYR A 171 -5.42 17.94 3.63
C TYR A 171 -5.61 16.70 4.50
N ALA A 172 -4.95 16.63 5.64
CA ALA A 172 -5.09 15.52 6.57
C ALA A 172 -6.52 15.39 7.13
N ALA A 173 -7.14 16.52 7.47
CA ALA A 173 -8.54 16.56 7.87
C ALA A 173 -9.48 16.11 6.73
N LEU A 174 -9.20 16.52 5.49
CA LEU A 174 -9.92 16.07 4.30
C LEU A 174 -9.81 14.54 4.12
N SER A 175 -8.62 13.97 4.24
CA SER A 175 -8.38 12.51 4.16
C SER A 175 -9.21 11.77 5.23
N GLN A 176 -9.17 12.22 6.49
CA GLN A 176 -9.97 11.66 7.58
C GLN A 176 -11.48 11.71 7.28
N GLY A 177 -11.96 12.85 6.81
CA GLY A 177 -13.36 13.04 6.44
C GLY A 177 -13.79 12.19 5.24
N ARG A 178 -12.95 12.05 4.22
CA ARG A 178 -13.20 11.18 3.06
C ARG A 178 -13.33 9.72 3.50
N THR A 179 -12.40 9.24 4.32
CA THR A 179 -12.46 7.87 4.85
C THR A 179 -13.70 7.64 5.73
N ALA A 180 -14.03 8.59 6.61
CA ALA A 180 -15.22 8.45 7.45
C ALA A 180 -16.50 8.32 6.63
N ARG A 181 -16.65 9.13 5.56
CA ARG A 181 -17.78 9.02 4.63
C ARG A 181 -17.78 7.69 3.87
N ALA A 182 -16.61 7.28 3.36
CA ALA A 182 -16.46 6.01 2.63
C ALA A 182 -16.80 4.80 3.50
N GLN A 183 -16.32 4.76 4.74
CA GLN A 183 -16.68 3.71 5.71
C GLN A 183 -18.18 3.69 6.02
N ALA A 184 -18.79 4.86 6.22
CA ALA A 184 -20.23 4.95 6.49
C ALA A 184 -21.10 4.54 5.28
N ALA A 185 -20.60 4.74 4.07
CA ALA A 185 -21.26 4.35 2.82
C ALA A 185 -20.98 2.89 2.39
N GLY A 186 -20.15 2.13 3.14
CA GLY A 186 -19.77 0.76 2.79
C GLY A 186 -18.84 0.67 1.58
N ALA A 187 -18.12 1.76 1.23
CA ALA A 187 -17.28 1.80 0.03
C ALA A 187 -16.09 0.81 0.07
N PHE A 188 -15.73 0.31 1.25
CA PHE A 188 -14.67 -0.68 1.44
C PHE A 188 -15.17 -2.12 1.63
N ASP A 189 -16.49 -2.35 1.69
CA ASP A 189 -17.04 -3.65 2.07
C ASP A 189 -16.67 -4.76 1.07
N GLU A 190 -16.61 -4.44 -0.22
CA GLU A 190 -16.24 -5.41 -1.26
C GLU A 190 -14.76 -5.84 -1.21
N GLU A 191 -13.88 -5.03 -0.63
CA GLU A 191 -12.45 -5.36 -0.52
C GLU A 191 -12.08 -5.94 0.84
N LEU A 192 -12.80 -5.59 1.91
CA LEU A 192 -12.50 -6.01 3.28
C LEU A 192 -12.88 -7.47 3.56
N VAL A 193 -12.06 -8.12 4.38
CA VAL A 193 -12.34 -9.42 4.99
C VAL A 193 -12.00 -9.34 6.47
N ALA A 194 -13.00 -9.54 7.31
CA ALA A 194 -12.81 -9.56 8.75
C ALA A 194 -11.80 -10.65 9.15
N ILE A 195 -10.93 -10.34 10.09
CA ILE A 195 -9.90 -11.26 10.59
C ILE A 195 -9.95 -11.35 12.10
N THR A 196 -9.93 -12.58 12.63
CA THR A 196 -9.79 -12.82 14.07
C THR A 196 -8.32 -13.06 14.40
N ALA A 197 -7.83 -12.38 15.41
CA ALA A 197 -6.44 -12.44 15.83
C ALA A 197 -6.32 -12.43 17.36
N ILE A 198 -5.22 -12.94 17.87
CA ILE A 198 -4.86 -12.84 19.29
C ILE A 198 -4.05 -11.56 19.48
N LYS A 199 -4.68 -10.56 20.04
CA LYS A 199 -4.09 -9.26 20.38
C LYS A 199 -3.29 -9.35 21.67
N ARG A 200 -2.12 -8.73 21.72
CA ARG A 200 -1.36 -8.51 22.95
C ARG A 200 -1.79 -7.17 23.56
N VAL A 201 -2.23 -7.21 24.82
CA VAL A 201 -2.60 -6.03 25.60
C VAL A 201 -1.62 -5.89 26.75
N LYS A 202 -1.01 -4.71 26.87
CA LYS A 202 -0.10 -4.39 27.96
C LYS A 202 -0.75 -3.39 28.91
N ASN A 203 -0.90 -3.77 30.16
CA ASN A 203 -1.30 -2.86 31.21
C ASN A 203 -0.19 -1.80 31.41
N ARG A 204 -0.54 -0.52 31.33
CA ARG A 204 0.44 0.56 31.41
C ARG A 204 0.97 0.80 32.83
N GLU A 205 0.18 0.45 33.86
CA GLU A 205 0.52 0.65 35.27
C GLU A 205 1.35 -0.50 35.81
N THR A 206 0.91 -1.75 35.55
CA THR A 206 1.56 -2.96 36.08
C THR A 206 2.64 -3.52 35.14
N GLY A 207 2.60 -3.18 33.86
CA GLY A 207 3.46 -3.78 32.83
C GLY A 207 3.06 -5.20 32.44
N GLU A 208 1.99 -5.75 33.03
CA GLU A 208 1.51 -7.09 32.76
C GLU A 208 0.96 -7.18 31.32
N GLU A 209 1.26 -8.28 30.64
CA GLU A 209 0.78 -8.59 29.29
C GLU A 209 -0.29 -9.69 29.34
N THR A 210 -1.42 -9.43 28.67
CA THR A 210 -2.51 -10.39 28.46
C THR A 210 -2.73 -10.62 26.97
N LEU A 211 -3.35 -11.74 26.63
CA LEU A 211 -3.72 -12.11 25.27
C LEU A 211 -5.25 -12.12 25.16
N GLU A 212 -5.79 -11.41 24.19
CA GLU A 212 -7.21 -11.28 23.95
C GLU A 212 -7.56 -11.66 22.51
N GLU A 213 -8.57 -12.50 22.31
CA GLU A 213 -9.10 -12.75 20.98
C GLU A 213 -9.94 -11.56 20.55
N VAL A 214 -9.63 -11.02 19.37
CA VAL A 214 -10.34 -9.88 18.80
C VAL A 214 -10.63 -10.10 17.32
N THR A 215 -11.79 -9.66 16.86
CA THR A 215 -12.14 -9.66 15.43
C THR A 215 -12.10 -8.24 14.91
N LEU A 216 -11.23 -8.01 13.92
CA LEU A 216 -11.13 -6.74 13.22
C LEU A 216 -11.94 -6.81 11.93
N SER A 217 -12.94 -5.92 11.75
CA SER A 217 -13.82 -5.88 10.57
C SER A 217 -13.75 -4.58 9.77
N LYS A 218 -13.07 -3.55 10.31
CA LYS A 218 -12.87 -2.26 9.64
C LYS A 218 -11.50 -1.69 9.99
N ASP A 219 -10.98 -0.78 9.15
CA ASP A 219 -9.73 -0.09 9.41
C ASP A 219 -9.80 0.70 10.73
N GLU A 220 -8.81 0.49 11.62
CA GLU A 220 -8.77 1.10 12.97
C GLU A 220 -8.28 2.55 12.96
N GLY A 221 -7.61 2.98 11.88
CA GLY A 221 -6.86 4.24 11.86
C GLY A 221 -7.73 5.48 11.77
N ASN A 222 -8.92 5.39 11.18
CA ASN A 222 -9.78 6.55 10.94
C ASN A 222 -10.27 7.21 12.24
N ARG A 223 -10.23 8.53 12.26
CA ARG A 223 -10.70 9.38 13.36
C ARG A 223 -11.76 10.35 12.86
N PRO A 224 -13.03 9.93 12.81
CA PRO A 224 -14.12 10.78 12.40
C PRO A 224 -14.18 12.07 13.24
N GLY A 225 -14.48 13.20 12.61
CA GLY A 225 -14.54 14.48 13.29
C GLY A 225 -13.21 15.21 13.44
N THR A 226 -12.11 14.68 12.91
CA THR A 226 -10.83 15.42 12.84
C THR A 226 -11.00 16.68 11.98
N THR A 227 -10.52 17.82 12.50
CA THR A 227 -10.51 19.12 11.82
C THR A 227 -9.09 19.68 11.73
N ALA A 228 -8.84 20.60 10.80
CA ALA A 228 -7.55 21.28 10.69
C ALA A 228 -7.18 21.99 12.01
N GLU A 229 -8.15 22.57 12.71
CA GLU A 229 -7.94 23.20 14.03
C GLU A 229 -7.42 22.21 15.08
N THR A 230 -8.05 21.02 15.19
CA THR A 230 -7.59 19.99 16.13
C THR A 230 -6.22 19.44 15.78
N LEU A 231 -5.89 19.37 14.49
CA LEU A 231 -4.56 18.96 14.02
C LEU A 231 -3.52 20.06 14.28
N GLY A 232 -3.88 21.33 14.14
CA GLY A 232 -3.02 22.48 14.42
C GLY A 232 -2.48 22.52 15.85
N ALA A 233 -3.19 21.92 16.82
CA ALA A 233 -2.75 21.79 18.20
C ALA A 233 -1.64 20.72 18.42
N LEU A 234 -1.36 19.86 17.44
CA LEU A 234 -0.33 18.83 17.54
C LEU A 234 1.07 19.42 17.42
N SER A 235 1.96 19.01 18.32
CA SER A 235 3.37 19.37 18.21
C SER A 235 4.03 18.66 17.03
N PRO A 236 4.94 19.33 16.30
CA PRO A 236 5.78 18.69 15.32
C PRO A 236 6.59 17.53 15.91
N VAL A 237 6.85 16.50 15.10
CA VAL A 237 7.68 15.35 15.51
C VAL A 237 9.15 15.76 15.63
N VAL A 238 9.58 16.70 14.79
CA VAL A 238 10.92 17.30 14.84
C VAL A 238 10.79 18.73 15.33
N GLU A 239 11.62 19.14 16.29
CA GLU A 239 11.60 20.49 16.83
C GLU A 239 11.78 21.54 15.71
N GLY A 240 10.90 22.53 15.66
CA GLY A 240 10.87 23.55 14.61
C GLY A 240 10.38 23.07 13.25
N GLY A 241 9.95 21.81 13.14
CA GLY A 241 9.38 21.25 11.92
C GLY A 241 7.89 21.52 11.73
N VAL A 242 7.31 20.94 10.68
CA VAL A 242 5.90 21.08 10.31
C VAL A 242 5.17 19.73 10.18
N ILE A 243 5.91 18.62 10.24
CA ILE A 243 5.35 17.28 10.18
C ILE A 243 4.90 16.84 11.57
N THR A 244 3.66 16.35 11.67
CA THR A 244 3.06 15.87 12.91
C THR A 244 2.52 14.45 12.78
N ALA A 245 2.13 13.84 13.89
CA ALA A 245 1.41 12.57 13.87
C ALA A 245 0.04 12.65 13.18
N GLY A 246 -0.48 13.85 12.93
CA GLY A 246 -1.78 14.08 12.29
C GLY A 246 -1.71 14.25 10.78
N ASN A 247 -0.57 14.71 10.23
CA ASN A 247 -0.39 14.96 8.81
C ASN A 247 0.61 14.00 8.13
N ALA A 248 0.97 12.93 8.83
CA ALA A 248 1.75 11.79 8.36
C ALA A 248 0.91 10.50 8.37
N SER A 249 1.28 9.52 7.54
CA SER A 249 0.66 8.20 7.55
C SER A 249 0.88 7.48 8.87
N GLN A 250 -0.09 6.65 9.26
CA GLN A 250 -0.01 5.89 10.50
C GLN A 250 0.77 4.59 10.32
N LEU A 251 1.64 4.24 11.27
CA LEU A 251 2.28 2.93 11.34
C LEU A 251 1.22 1.84 11.54
N SER A 252 1.22 0.82 10.71
CA SER A 252 0.09 -0.09 10.63
C SER A 252 0.47 -1.49 10.17
N ASP A 253 -0.35 -2.46 10.56
CA ASP A 253 -0.26 -3.87 10.17
C ASP A 253 -1.39 -4.22 9.21
N GLY A 254 -1.11 -5.02 8.18
CA GLY A 254 -2.15 -5.43 7.23
C GLY A 254 -1.62 -6.22 6.04
N ALA A 255 -2.56 -6.81 5.29
CA ALA A 255 -2.29 -7.58 4.08
C ALA A 255 -3.38 -7.40 3.02
N SER A 256 -3.00 -7.43 1.75
CA SER A 256 -3.89 -7.36 0.59
C SER A 256 -3.42 -8.27 -0.53
N ALA A 257 -4.34 -8.94 -1.20
CA ALA A 257 -4.07 -9.84 -2.32
C ALA A 257 -5.04 -9.59 -3.48
N CYS A 258 -4.53 -9.76 -4.70
CA CYS A 258 -5.28 -9.80 -5.94
C CYS A 258 -5.01 -11.14 -6.65
N VAL A 259 -6.02 -11.70 -7.31
CA VAL A 259 -5.84 -12.80 -8.25
C VAL A 259 -5.73 -12.24 -9.65
N LEU A 260 -4.62 -12.57 -10.32
CA LEU A 260 -4.35 -12.20 -11.70
C LEU A 260 -4.50 -13.44 -12.61
N MET A 261 -5.03 -13.23 -13.79
CA MET A 261 -5.25 -14.30 -14.75
C MET A 261 -4.96 -13.83 -16.17
N GLU A 262 -4.59 -14.77 -17.05
CA GLU A 262 -4.56 -14.52 -18.49
C GLU A 262 -5.98 -14.24 -19.00
N SER A 263 -6.17 -13.21 -19.82
CA SER A 263 -7.49 -12.69 -20.16
C SER A 263 -8.39 -13.72 -20.87
N LYS A 264 -7.84 -14.52 -21.78
CA LYS A 264 -8.62 -15.58 -22.48
C LYS A 264 -9.01 -16.72 -21.54
N MET A 265 -8.15 -17.03 -20.57
CA MET A 265 -8.49 -18.04 -19.55
C MET A 265 -9.59 -17.53 -18.63
N ALA A 266 -9.57 -16.25 -18.25
CA ALA A 266 -10.64 -15.63 -17.49
C ALA A 266 -11.98 -15.69 -18.25
N GLU A 267 -11.97 -15.35 -19.53
CA GLU A 267 -13.14 -15.46 -20.42
C GLU A 267 -13.67 -16.90 -20.51
N GLN A 268 -12.78 -17.88 -20.73
CA GLN A 268 -13.15 -19.31 -20.80
C GLN A 268 -13.77 -19.83 -19.50
N GLN A 269 -13.39 -19.29 -18.35
CA GLN A 269 -13.95 -19.62 -17.04
C GLN A 269 -15.18 -18.77 -16.70
N GLY A 270 -15.62 -17.88 -17.57
CA GLY A 270 -16.78 -17.00 -17.34
C GLY A 270 -16.56 -15.96 -16.24
N LEU A 271 -15.31 -15.61 -15.95
CA LEU A 271 -14.95 -14.62 -14.93
C LEU A 271 -14.98 -13.22 -15.53
N THR A 272 -15.58 -12.28 -14.79
CA THR A 272 -15.59 -10.86 -15.16
C THR A 272 -14.41 -10.18 -14.46
N PRO A 273 -13.42 -9.65 -15.21
CA PRO A 273 -12.32 -8.92 -14.60
C PRO A 273 -12.78 -7.63 -13.88
N LEU A 274 -12.03 -7.22 -12.88
CA LEU A 274 -12.13 -5.89 -12.28
C LEU A 274 -11.39 -4.86 -13.14
N GLY A 275 -10.27 -5.27 -13.75
CA GLY A 275 -9.49 -4.44 -14.65
C GLY A 275 -8.31 -5.15 -15.26
N ILE A 276 -7.66 -4.45 -16.20
CA ILE A 276 -6.56 -4.94 -17.01
C ILE A 276 -5.29 -4.17 -16.63
N TYR A 277 -4.19 -4.87 -16.40
CA TYR A 277 -2.88 -4.25 -16.21
C TYR A 277 -2.36 -3.65 -17.51
N ARG A 278 -2.09 -2.35 -17.53
CA ARG A 278 -1.60 -1.63 -18.72
C ARG A 278 -0.13 -1.22 -18.65
N GLY A 279 0.46 -1.20 -17.46
CA GLY A 279 1.88 -0.91 -17.30
C GLY A 279 2.26 -0.35 -15.94
N MET A 280 3.57 -0.31 -15.73
CA MET A 280 4.18 0.30 -14.54
C MET A 280 5.44 1.04 -14.94
N ALA A 281 5.68 2.19 -14.30
CA ALA A 281 6.93 2.92 -14.38
C ALA A 281 7.50 3.18 -12.99
N VAL A 282 8.83 3.19 -12.92
CA VAL A 282 9.59 3.58 -11.73
C VAL A 282 10.62 4.64 -12.12
N ALA A 283 10.95 5.50 -11.17
CA ALA A 283 11.97 6.53 -11.34
C ALA A 283 12.77 6.68 -10.04
N GLY A 284 14.06 6.98 -10.14
CA GLY A 284 14.89 7.40 -9.02
C GLY A 284 14.93 8.92 -8.92
N ASN A 285 15.09 9.44 -7.69
CA ASN A 285 15.32 10.85 -7.40
C ASN A 285 16.24 10.99 -6.17
N ALA A 286 16.55 12.20 -5.76
CA ALA A 286 17.38 12.44 -4.60
C ALA A 286 16.78 11.81 -3.32
N PRO A 287 17.55 11.03 -2.54
CA PRO A 287 17.03 10.35 -1.35
C PRO A 287 16.39 11.28 -0.33
N GLU A 288 16.96 12.48 -0.13
CA GLU A 288 16.46 13.50 0.79
C GLU A 288 15.12 14.12 0.36
N GLU A 289 14.71 13.89 -0.89
CA GLU A 289 13.45 14.35 -1.47
C GLU A 289 12.58 13.17 -1.94
N MET A 290 12.68 12.00 -1.29
CA MET A 290 11.99 10.79 -1.74
C MET A 290 10.48 11.00 -1.95
N GLY A 291 9.86 11.89 -1.18
CA GLY A 291 8.43 12.18 -1.26
C GLY A 291 7.96 12.65 -2.64
N VAL A 292 8.82 13.25 -3.44
CA VAL A 292 8.45 13.76 -4.77
C VAL A 292 8.64 12.75 -5.90
N GLY A 293 9.08 11.53 -5.62
CA GLY A 293 9.27 10.46 -6.62
C GLY A 293 8.14 10.27 -7.63
N PRO A 294 6.85 10.39 -7.25
CA PRO A 294 5.72 10.31 -8.17
C PRO A 294 5.77 11.28 -9.35
N ILE A 295 6.30 12.52 -9.18
CA ILE A 295 6.35 13.49 -10.28
C ILE A 295 7.29 13.05 -11.43
N PHE A 296 8.16 12.09 -11.20
CA PHE A 296 9.02 11.49 -12.20
C PHE A 296 8.47 10.18 -12.76
N ALA A 297 7.82 9.37 -11.90
CA ALA A 297 7.29 8.07 -12.30
C ALA A 297 5.99 8.21 -13.12
N ILE A 298 5.08 9.10 -12.74
CA ILE A 298 3.78 9.30 -13.41
C ILE A 298 3.95 9.77 -14.86
N PRO A 299 4.70 10.84 -15.17
CA PRO A 299 4.87 11.26 -16.56
C PRO A 299 5.52 10.18 -17.43
N LYS A 300 6.47 9.42 -16.86
CA LYS A 300 7.08 8.28 -17.55
C LYS A 300 6.06 7.18 -17.84
N LEU A 301 5.17 6.87 -16.91
CA LEU A 301 4.09 5.89 -17.09
C LEU A 301 3.15 6.32 -18.21
N LEU A 302 2.63 7.55 -18.14
CA LEU A 302 1.66 8.08 -19.11
C LEU A 302 2.25 8.17 -20.51
N LYS A 303 3.51 8.63 -20.63
CA LYS A 303 4.23 8.65 -21.91
C LYS A 303 4.33 7.25 -22.52
N ASN A 304 4.60 6.22 -21.72
CA ASN A 304 4.71 4.84 -22.21
C ASN A 304 3.36 4.25 -22.67
N ALA A 305 2.26 4.80 -22.15
CA ALA A 305 0.88 4.40 -22.48
C ALA A 305 0.24 5.29 -23.57
N ASP A 306 0.94 6.32 -24.04
CA ASP A 306 0.42 7.34 -24.96
C ASP A 306 -0.84 8.04 -24.41
N LEU A 307 -0.79 8.39 -23.09
CA LEU A 307 -1.86 9.05 -22.35
C LEU A 307 -1.36 10.37 -21.71
N CYS A 308 -2.30 11.23 -21.33
CA CYS A 308 -2.06 12.43 -20.55
C CYS A 308 -2.78 12.37 -19.19
N ILE A 309 -2.59 13.39 -18.34
CA ILE A 309 -3.21 13.47 -17.01
C ILE A 309 -4.74 13.43 -17.10
N ASP A 310 -5.32 14.13 -18.08
CA ASP A 310 -6.77 14.26 -18.26
C ASP A 310 -7.46 12.96 -18.72
N ASP A 311 -6.71 11.98 -19.21
CA ASP A 311 -7.24 10.67 -19.58
C ASP A 311 -7.55 9.79 -18.36
N ILE A 312 -7.04 10.15 -17.19
CA ILE A 312 -7.14 9.36 -15.97
C ILE A 312 -8.32 9.82 -15.13
N GLY A 313 -9.29 8.92 -14.94
CA GLY A 313 -10.52 9.23 -14.21
C GLY A 313 -10.43 9.05 -12.70
N LEU A 314 -9.40 8.37 -12.18
CA LEU A 314 -9.18 8.19 -10.74
C LEU A 314 -7.70 8.02 -10.42
N TRP A 315 -7.26 8.74 -9.38
CA TRP A 315 -5.90 8.70 -8.88
C TRP A 315 -5.85 8.22 -7.43
N GLU A 316 -5.05 7.20 -7.18
CA GLU A 316 -4.66 6.75 -5.84
C GLU A 316 -3.17 7.00 -5.63
N LEU A 317 -2.79 8.08 -4.97
CA LEU A 317 -1.42 8.37 -4.61
C LEU A 317 -1.24 8.21 -3.10
N ASN A 318 -0.31 7.35 -2.69
CA ASN A 318 -0.11 7.04 -1.27
C ASN A 318 0.20 8.29 -0.44
N GLU A 319 -0.54 8.45 0.63
CA GLU A 319 -0.42 9.56 1.58
C GLU A 319 0.64 9.25 2.65
N ALA A 320 1.91 9.09 2.25
CA ALA A 320 2.98 8.91 3.23
C ALA A 320 3.08 10.13 4.16
N PHE A 321 2.97 11.33 3.59
CA PHE A 321 2.91 12.63 4.27
C PHE A 321 2.02 13.59 3.47
N ALA A 322 1.28 14.45 4.15
CA ALA A 322 0.44 15.43 3.47
C ALA A 322 1.22 16.38 2.56
N CYS A 323 2.44 16.79 2.96
CA CYS A 323 3.28 17.69 2.15
C CYS A 323 3.60 17.10 0.77
N GLN A 324 3.99 15.81 0.71
CA GLN A 324 4.37 15.20 -0.57
C GLN A 324 3.17 14.94 -1.47
N VAL A 325 2.03 14.56 -0.89
CA VAL A 325 0.79 14.33 -1.64
C VAL A 325 0.29 15.61 -2.29
N LEU A 326 0.27 16.70 -1.53
CA LEU A 326 -0.12 18.02 -2.02
C LEU A 326 0.80 18.48 -3.15
N TYR A 327 2.12 18.42 -2.92
CA TYR A 327 3.08 18.84 -3.93
C TYR A 327 2.96 18.01 -5.22
N CYS A 328 2.89 16.68 -5.11
CA CYS A 328 2.77 15.82 -6.29
C CYS A 328 1.48 16.11 -7.08
N ARG A 329 0.34 16.25 -6.41
CA ARG A 329 -0.94 16.60 -7.03
C ARG A 329 -0.85 17.92 -7.80
N ASP A 330 -0.40 18.96 -7.12
CA ASP A 330 -0.38 20.32 -7.65
C ASP A 330 0.65 20.49 -8.78
N HIS A 331 1.83 19.86 -8.64
CA HIS A 331 2.87 19.86 -9.66
C HIS A 331 2.43 19.16 -10.95
N LEU A 332 1.67 18.08 -10.83
CA LEU A 332 1.16 17.32 -11.98
C LEU A 332 -0.16 17.87 -12.53
N GLY A 333 -0.80 18.82 -11.84
CA GLY A 333 -2.08 19.39 -12.25
C GLY A 333 -3.25 18.41 -12.12
N ILE A 334 -3.18 17.47 -11.17
CA ILE A 334 -4.25 16.46 -10.96
C ILE A 334 -5.43 17.14 -10.24
N ASP A 335 -6.64 16.93 -10.77
CA ASP A 335 -7.88 17.42 -10.17
C ASP A 335 -8.08 16.78 -8.77
N PRO A 336 -8.24 17.60 -7.70
CA PRO A 336 -8.50 17.11 -6.35
C PRO A 336 -9.75 16.24 -6.19
N GLU A 337 -10.75 16.38 -7.08
CA GLU A 337 -12.03 15.65 -6.99
C GLU A 337 -11.94 14.20 -7.47
N ILE A 338 -10.88 13.84 -8.19
CA ILE A 338 -10.60 12.47 -8.63
C ILE A 338 -9.35 11.88 -7.97
N TYR A 339 -8.85 12.51 -6.90
CA TYR A 339 -7.60 12.18 -6.23
C TYR A 339 -7.84 11.73 -4.79
N ASN A 340 -7.47 10.50 -4.44
CA ASN A 340 -7.66 9.88 -3.11
C ASN A 340 -9.08 10.08 -2.57
N VAL A 341 -10.07 9.80 -3.39
CA VAL A 341 -11.49 10.19 -3.18
C VAL A 341 -12.12 9.61 -1.92
N ASN A 342 -11.60 8.49 -1.43
CA ASN A 342 -12.03 7.81 -0.21
C ASN A 342 -11.01 7.91 0.94
N GLY A 343 -10.11 8.91 0.86
CA GLY A 343 -9.00 9.08 1.80
C GLY A 343 -7.85 8.11 1.50
N GLY A 344 -6.89 8.01 2.41
CA GLY A 344 -5.70 7.19 2.19
C GLY A 344 -4.92 6.93 3.48
N ALA A 345 -3.61 6.77 3.38
CA ALA A 345 -2.73 6.29 4.46
C ALA A 345 -2.68 7.20 5.70
N ILE A 346 -2.96 8.49 5.59
CA ILE A 346 -3.08 9.39 6.74
C ILE A 346 -4.24 8.96 7.63
N SER A 347 -5.33 8.48 7.05
CA SER A 347 -6.55 8.11 7.77
C SER A 347 -6.64 6.62 8.09
N ILE A 348 -6.24 5.72 7.17
CA ILE A 348 -6.37 4.27 7.39
C ILE A 348 -5.05 3.57 7.73
N GLY A 349 -3.90 4.21 7.50
CA GLY A 349 -2.59 3.64 7.77
C GLY A 349 -1.81 3.19 6.54
N HIS A 350 -0.51 2.92 6.76
CA HIS A 350 0.45 2.57 5.72
C HIS A 350 1.27 1.34 6.09
N PRO A 351 0.71 0.12 5.99
CA PRO A 351 1.53 -1.08 5.99
C PRO A 351 2.34 -1.11 4.69
N TYR A 352 3.65 -0.90 4.74
CA TYR A 352 4.49 -0.56 3.58
C TYR A 352 4.30 -1.49 2.38
N GLY A 353 4.52 -2.79 2.56
CA GLY A 353 4.37 -3.79 1.51
C GLY A 353 2.92 -3.98 1.04
N MET A 354 1.93 -3.76 1.92
CA MET A 354 0.50 -3.92 1.58
C MET A 354 -0.04 -2.79 0.71
N THR A 355 0.39 -1.55 0.97
CA THR A 355 -0.31 -0.34 0.50
C THR A 355 -0.54 -0.32 -1.00
N GLY A 356 0.45 -0.67 -1.81
CA GLY A 356 0.30 -0.68 -3.27
C GLY A 356 -0.77 -1.67 -3.76
N ALA A 357 -0.84 -2.86 -3.16
CA ALA A 357 -1.84 -3.85 -3.51
C ALA A 357 -3.26 -3.42 -3.06
N ARG A 358 -3.37 -2.81 -1.86
CA ARG A 358 -4.62 -2.22 -1.37
C ARG A 358 -5.12 -1.13 -2.31
N GLN A 359 -4.25 -0.22 -2.73
CA GLN A 359 -4.61 0.85 -3.65
C GLN A 359 -5.10 0.31 -5.00
N VAL A 360 -4.45 -0.71 -5.56
CA VAL A 360 -4.91 -1.34 -6.81
C VAL A 360 -6.31 -1.92 -6.64
N GLY A 361 -6.54 -2.74 -5.62
CA GLY A 361 -7.86 -3.33 -5.37
C GLY A 361 -8.95 -2.27 -5.21
N HIS A 362 -8.67 -1.24 -4.40
CA HIS A 362 -9.60 -0.12 -4.18
C HIS A 362 -9.85 0.68 -5.46
N ALA A 363 -8.80 1.07 -6.19
CA ALA A 363 -8.92 1.86 -7.41
C ALA A 363 -9.75 1.15 -8.49
N LEU A 364 -9.63 -0.18 -8.60
CA LEU A 364 -10.42 -0.97 -9.55
C LEU A 364 -11.91 -0.98 -9.18
N LEU A 365 -12.23 -1.21 -7.90
CA LEU A 365 -13.62 -1.21 -7.42
C LEU A 365 -14.24 0.19 -7.50
N GLU A 366 -13.53 1.21 -7.06
CA GLU A 366 -14.00 2.60 -7.10
C GLU A 366 -14.08 3.13 -8.54
N GLY A 367 -13.12 2.81 -9.39
CA GLY A 367 -13.13 3.15 -10.80
C GLY A 367 -14.35 2.58 -11.53
N LYS A 368 -14.71 1.32 -11.22
CA LYS A 368 -15.92 0.69 -11.74
C LYS A 368 -17.18 1.40 -11.25
N ARG A 369 -17.27 1.74 -9.95
CA ARG A 369 -18.41 2.51 -9.40
C ARG A 369 -18.59 3.88 -10.06
N ARG A 370 -17.49 4.53 -10.44
CA ARG A 370 -17.48 5.83 -11.10
C ARG A 370 -17.63 5.75 -12.61
N GLY A 371 -17.53 4.56 -13.20
CA GLY A 371 -17.58 4.36 -14.65
C GLY A 371 -16.42 5.02 -15.41
N VAL A 372 -15.24 5.11 -14.78
CA VAL A 372 -14.04 5.67 -15.39
C VAL A 372 -13.29 4.59 -16.19
N LYS A 373 -12.53 4.99 -17.21
CA LYS A 373 -11.79 4.06 -18.06
C LYS A 373 -10.43 3.69 -17.47
N TYR A 374 -9.67 4.67 -17.01
CA TYR A 374 -8.31 4.48 -16.52
C TYR A 374 -8.17 4.94 -15.08
N VAL A 375 -7.43 4.15 -14.31
CA VAL A 375 -7.02 4.48 -12.94
C VAL A 375 -5.50 4.36 -12.81
N VAL A 376 -4.90 5.25 -12.03
CA VAL A 376 -3.47 5.20 -11.72
C VAL A 376 -3.28 5.08 -10.21
N THR A 377 -2.44 4.12 -9.82
CA THR A 377 -1.92 4.02 -8.45
C THR A 377 -0.47 4.43 -8.42
N SER A 378 -0.09 5.27 -7.47
CA SER A 378 1.27 5.80 -7.36
C SER A 378 1.70 5.99 -5.91
N MET A 379 3.01 6.03 -5.69
CA MET A 379 3.58 6.27 -4.37
C MET A 379 5.02 6.79 -4.44
N CYS A 380 5.39 7.56 -3.45
CA CYS A 380 6.78 7.82 -3.13
C CYS A 380 7.39 6.57 -2.47
N VAL A 381 8.67 6.36 -2.65
CA VAL A 381 9.36 5.11 -2.30
C VAL A 381 10.66 5.44 -1.57
N GLY A 382 10.86 4.84 -0.41
CA GLY A 382 12.06 5.04 0.42
C GLY A 382 13.35 4.84 -0.37
N GLY A 383 14.38 5.62 -0.04
CA GLY A 383 15.66 5.64 -0.75
C GLY A 383 15.70 6.56 -1.97
N GLY A 384 14.68 7.40 -2.20
CA GLY A 384 14.62 8.34 -3.32
C GLY A 384 14.12 7.69 -4.61
N MET A 385 12.89 7.21 -4.61
CA MET A 385 12.26 6.61 -5.79
C MET A 385 10.77 7.00 -5.88
N GLY A 386 10.19 6.84 -7.06
CA GLY A 386 8.75 6.87 -7.32
C GLY A 386 8.29 5.67 -8.11
N ALA A 387 7.05 5.26 -7.91
CA ALA A 387 6.41 4.19 -8.66
C ALA A 387 4.99 4.59 -9.06
N ALA A 388 4.58 4.20 -10.26
CA ALA A 388 3.21 4.40 -10.74
C ALA A 388 2.79 3.25 -11.67
N ALA A 389 1.56 2.77 -11.54
CA ALA A 389 0.99 1.76 -12.41
C ALA A 389 -0.38 2.17 -12.93
N LEU A 390 -0.65 1.80 -14.18
CA LEU A 390 -1.87 2.09 -14.92
C LEU A 390 -2.71 0.83 -15.06
N PHE A 391 -3.99 0.97 -14.78
CA PHE A 391 -4.99 -0.07 -15.00
C PHE A 391 -6.17 0.49 -15.81
N GLU A 392 -6.71 -0.34 -16.68
CA GLU A 392 -7.96 -0.06 -17.39
C GLU A 392 -9.10 -0.84 -16.73
N ILE A 393 -10.20 -0.17 -16.43
CA ILE A 393 -11.39 -0.81 -15.85
C ILE A 393 -12.07 -1.70 -16.89
N ALA A 394 -12.48 -2.90 -16.47
CA ALA A 394 -13.09 -3.89 -17.35
C ALA A 394 -14.61 -3.75 -17.45
#